data_f9e3e3991dfe2a560e8a01c338b786e9
#
_entry.id   f9e3e3991dfe2a560e8a01c338b786e9
#
_cell.length_a   1.000
_cell.length_b   1.000
_cell.length_c   1.000
_cell.angle_alpha   90.00
_cell.angle_beta   90.00
_cell.angle_gamma   90.00
#
_symmetry.space_group_name_H-M   'P 1'
#
loop_
_entity.id
_entity.type
_entity.pdbx_description
1 polymer ?
#
loop_
_entity_poly.entity_id
_entity_poly.type
_entity_poly.pdbx_seq_one_letter_code
_entity_poly.pdbx_strand_id
1 'polypeptide(L)'
;MIKSYRLLTLTVCASFLLLGCEKPQVEPRVAQPIVKVQTVKEGSKPPKLTFPAVASAADKSILSFRIAGEITQVLVHSGDTVKKGQLLAKLDPRDYKLGVDDAQAKFNVADSQYRRSAKLLRNGYLPQSQFDELEAQRSIAKANLELAKLQLSFTELKAPFDGVISIIPVEQFENIKVGQQIMNIHSVNSVDIEIQAPDMIYSKQSVLDVDNGDRSAAKVILPNGEKLPVKLKEFTTEPDPESGSFLVTLTMPMPKNQFILDGMSVEVEADAQKLQVYKVGQQIVPLEALFNQDGDAIEAAHKYVWVLTPESTVTKRLVVTDKVVPEGVRLKSGLQEGEKVVITGVNRLREGQKVVVLAKEGQQ
;
A
#
# COMPACT_ATOMS: atom_id res chain seq x y z
N MET A 1 -8.25 -116.61 -34.62
CA MET A 1 -7.58 -115.37 -35.21
C MET A 1 -8.39 -114.08 -35.05
N ILE A 2 -9.19 -113.87 -34.05
CA ILE A 2 -10.05 -112.63 -33.91
C ILE A 2 -9.70 -111.81 -32.66
N LYS A 3 -8.85 -112.28 -31.75
CA LYS A 3 -8.52 -111.56 -30.51
C LYS A 3 -7.31 -110.59 -30.60
N SER A 4 -6.46 -110.67 -31.63
CA SER A 4 -5.30 -109.79 -31.80
C SER A 4 -5.60 -108.43 -32.41
N TYR A 5 -6.64 -108.25 -33.17
CA TYR A 5 -6.96 -106.99 -33.80
C TYR A 5 -7.67 -105.99 -32.86
N ARG A 6 -8.36 -106.45 -31.84
CA ARG A 6 -9.06 -105.55 -30.85
C ARG A 6 -8.08 -104.87 -29.92
N LEU A 7 -6.92 -105.44 -29.70
CA LEU A 7 -5.93 -104.84 -28.82
C LEU A 7 -5.04 -103.80 -29.55
N LEU A 8 -4.88 -103.94 -30.90
CA LEU A 8 -4.12 -103.01 -31.72
C LEU A 8 -4.92 -101.72 -32.01
N THR A 9 -6.22 -101.80 -32.17
CA THR A 9 -7.12 -100.63 -32.39
C THR A 9 -7.31 -99.81 -31.15
N LEU A 10 -7.27 -100.38 -29.93
CA LEU A 10 -7.37 -99.65 -28.70
C LEU A 10 -6.16 -98.83 -28.36
N THR A 11 -4.94 -99.35 -28.76
CA THR A 11 -3.64 -98.67 -28.53
C THR A 11 -3.42 -97.46 -29.45
N VAL A 12 -3.96 -97.50 -30.70
CA VAL A 12 -3.85 -96.39 -31.65
C VAL A 12 -4.80 -95.26 -31.29
N CYS A 13 -6.04 -95.56 -30.79
CA CYS A 13 -6.97 -94.52 -30.31
C CYS A 13 -6.46 -93.83 -29.02
N ALA A 14 -5.73 -94.48 -28.15
CA ALA A 14 -5.16 -93.88 -26.93
C ALA A 14 -4.01 -92.93 -27.22
N SER A 15 -3.29 -93.12 -28.30
CA SER A 15 -2.16 -92.25 -28.71
C SER A 15 -2.58 -90.91 -29.34
N PHE A 16 -3.82 -90.78 -29.80
CA PHE A 16 -4.34 -89.54 -30.43
C PHE A 16 -4.97 -88.56 -29.42
N LEU A 17 -5.20 -88.98 -28.16
CA LEU A 17 -5.75 -88.11 -27.10
C LEU A 17 -4.70 -87.33 -26.31
N LEU A 18 -3.43 -87.39 -26.61
CA LEU A 18 -2.35 -86.67 -25.94
C LEU A 18 -1.78 -85.48 -26.73
N LEU A 19 -2.34 -85.13 -27.87
CA LEU A 19 -2.10 -83.85 -28.52
C LEU A 19 -2.89 -82.78 -27.76
N GLY A 20 -2.41 -82.38 -26.55
CA GLY A 20 -2.92 -81.37 -25.69
C GLY A 20 -3.00 -80.03 -26.41
N CYS A 21 -4.13 -79.34 -26.28
CA CYS A 21 -4.27 -77.96 -26.64
C CYS A 21 -3.15 -77.13 -26.02
N GLU A 22 -2.23 -76.73 -26.86
CA GLU A 22 -1.34 -75.61 -26.52
C GLU A 22 -2.20 -74.38 -26.37
N LYS A 23 -2.47 -73.92 -25.13
CA LYS A 23 -3.13 -72.68 -24.90
C LYS A 23 -2.34 -71.60 -25.62
N PRO A 24 -2.94 -70.77 -26.47
CA PRO A 24 -2.27 -69.62 -27.03
C PRO A 24 -1.78 -68.78 -25.85
N GLN A 25 -0.45 -68.61 -25.75
CA GLN A 25 0.15 -67.66 -24.85
C GLN A 25 -0.31 -66.29 -25.30
N VAL A 26 -1.42 -65.83 -24.75
CA VAL A 26 -1.85 -64.44 -24.89
C VAL A 26 -0.84 -63.66 -24.08
N GLU A 27 0.17 -63.09 -24.73
CA GLU A 27 0.99 -62.08 -24.12
C GLU A 27 0.06 -61.07 -23.45
N PRO A 28 0.19 -60.81 -22.15
CA PRO A 28 -0.63 -59.83 -21.50
C PRO A 28 -0.40 -58.51 -22.24
N ARG A 29 -1.36 -58.06 -23.04
CA ARG A 29 -1.37 -56.71 -23.54
C ARG A 29 -1.41 -55.81 -22.29
N VAL A 30 -0.22 -55.37 -21.89
CA VAL A 30 -0.09 -54.34 -20.83
C VAL A 30 -0.80 -53.11 -21.40
N ALA A 31 -2.08 -52.99 -21.05
CA ALA A 31 -2.87 -51.84 -21.47
C ALA A 31 -2.17 -50.61 -20.97
N GLN A 32 -1.62 -49.82 -21.87
CA GLN A 32 -0.95 -48.57 -21.49
C GLN A 32 -1.99 -47.65 -20.86
N PRO A 33 -1.81 -47.17 -19.64
CA PRO A 33 -2.78 -46.28 -19.00
C PRO A 33 -2.93 -45.01 -19.80
N ILE A 34 -4.17 -44.62 -19.98
CA ILE A 34 -4.52 -43.38 -20.66
C ILE A 34 -4.52 -42.28 -19.60
N VAL A 35 -3.74 -41.22 -19.82
CA VAL A 35 -3.59 -40.12 -18.87
C VAL A 35 -3.88 -38.78 -19.53
N LYS A 36 -4.41 -37.84 -18.74
CA LYS A 36 -4.44 -36.43 -19.13
C LYS A 36 -3.22 -35.75 -18.55
N VAL A 37 -2.64 -34.85 -19.34
CA VAL A 37 -1.49 -34.06 -18.91
C VAL A 37 -1.81 -32.58 -18.99
N GLN A 38 -1.20 -31.82 -18.11
CA GLN A 38 -1.23 -30.36 -18.13
C GLN A 38 0.21 -29.85 -18.18
N THR A 39 0.43 -28.87 -19.07
CA THR A 39 1.72 -28.18 -19.12
C THR A 39 1.82 -27.26 -17.90
N VAL A 40 2.92 -27.37 -17.18
CA VAL A 40 3.26 -26.48 -16.07
C VAL A 40 3.45 -25.08 -16.64
N LYS A 41 2.64 -24.15 -16.17
CA LYS A 41 2.75 -22.75 -16.51
C LYS A 41 3.41 -22.02 -15.36
N GLU A 42 4.14 -20.99 -15.69
CA GLU A 42 4.49 -19.98 -14.69
C GLU A 42 3.22 -19.47 -14.03
N GLY A 43 3.22 -19.36 -12.72
CA GLY A 43 2.04 -18.87 -11.99
C GLY A 43 1.55 -17.58 -12.60
N SER A 44 0.23 -17.45 -12.72
CA SER A 44 -0.42 -16.25 -13.26
C SER A 44 0.18 -14.98 -12.65
N LYS A 45 0.10 -13.89 -13.42
CA LYS A 45 0.55 -12.56 -12.97
C LYS A 45 0.21 -12.33 -11.51
N PRO A 46 1.12 -11.75 -10.71
CA PRO A 46 0.87 -11.52 -9.30
C PRO A 46 -0.47 -10.84 -9.11
N PRO A 47 -1.27 -11.26 -8.12
CA PRO A 47 -2.54 -10.62 -7.86
C PRO A 47 -2.30 -9.15 -7.54
N LYS A 48 -3.15 -8.30 -8.08
CA LYS A 48 -3.18 -6.90 -7.67
C LYS A 48 -3.79 -6.84 -6.28
N LEU A 49 -3.10 -6.20 -5.36
CA LEU A 49 -3.62 -5.95 -4.03
C LEU A 49 -4.40 -4.65 -4.06
N THR A 50 -5.66 -4.70 -3.64
CA THR A 50 -6.50 -3.50 -3.55
C THR A 50 -6.79 -3.22 -2.08
N PHE A 51 -6.55 -1.98 -1.66
CA PHE A 51 -6.78 -1.49 -0.32
C PHE A 51 -7.81 -0.37 -0.34
N PRO A 52 -8.82 -0.41 0.55
CA PRO A 52 -9.66 0.75 0.78
C PRO A 52 -8.80 1.88 1.35
N ALA A 53 -9.06 3.08 0.91
CA ALA A 53 -8.28 4.25 1.27
C ALA A 53 -9.17 5.50 1.39
N VAL A 54 -8.67 6.49 2.11
CA VAL A 54 -9.31 7.79 2.25
C VAL A 54 -8.36 8.86 1.73
N ALA A 55 -8.86 9.70 0.86
CA ALA A 55 -8.13 10.87 0.42
C ALA A 55 -8.18 11.94 1.51
N SER A 56 -7.05 12.55 1.83
CA SER A 56 -6.96 13.70 2.72
C SER A 56 -6.17 14.83 2.08
N ALA A 57 -6.40 16.05 2.54
CA ALA A 57 -5.60 17.17 2.07
C ALA A 57 -4.18 17.04 2.62
N ALA A 58 -3.17 17.18 1.74
CA ALA A 58 -1.76 17.02 2.12
C ALA A 58 -1.31 18.06 3.16
N ASP A 59 -1.84 19.27 3.03
CA ASP A 59 -1.67 20.34 4.03
C ASP A 59 -3.06 20.80 4.48
N LYS A 60 -3.31 20.69 5.78
CA LYS A 60 -4.55 21.09 6.43
C LYS A 60 -4.22 21.97 7.62
N SER A 61 -4.85 23.12 7.72
CA SER A 61 -4.63 24.02 8.85
C SER A 61 -5.95 24.55 9.39
N ILE A 62 -6.07 24.50 10.70
CA ILE A 62 -7.14 25.17 11.45
C ILE A 62 -6.64 26.58 11.74
N LEU A 63 -7.30 27.57 11.19
CA LEU A 63 -6.94 28.97 11.37
C LEU A 63 -7.67 29.54 12.59
N SER A 64 -6.94 30.24 13.45
CA SER A 64 -7.44 30.89 14.64
C SER A 64 -6.73 32.24 14.84
N PHE A 65 -7.38 33.15 15.53
CA PHE A 65 -6.73 34.37 15.97
C PHE A 65 -5.85 34.12 17.22
N ARG A 66 -4.71 34.82 17.30
CA ARG A 66 -3.79 34.77 18.45
C ARG A 66 -4.17 35.73 19.58
N ILE A 67 -5.23 36.50 19.36
CA ILE A 67 -5.79 37.51 20.29
C ILE A 67 -7.30 37.35 20.29
N ALA A 68 -7.93 37.78 21.40
CA ALA A 68 -9.39 37.82 21.50
C ALA A 68 -9.96 39.11 20.87
N GLY A 69 -11.22 39.11 20.50
CA GLY A 69 -11.92 40.29 20.00
C GLY A 69 -13.18 39.93 19.24
N GLU A 70 -13.88 40.96 18.74
CA GLU A 70 -15.08 40.83 17.91
C GLU A 70 -14.69 40.74 16.43
N ILE A 71 -15.26 39.76 15.69
CA ILE A 71 -15.08 39.64 14.24
C ILE A 71 -15.86 40.80 13.55
N THR A 72 -15.13 41.71 12.91
CA THR A 72 -15.77 42.78 12.13
C THR A 72 -16.11 42.36 10.71
N GLN A 73 -15.30 41.48 10.10
CA GLN A 73 -15.50 41.04 8.73
C GLN A 73 -15.00 39.61 8.55
N VAL A 74 -15.76 38.79 7.82
CA VAL A 74 -15.33 37.54 7.18
C VAL A 74 -15.39 37.80 5.68
N LEU A 75 -14.24 37.65 4.99
CA LEU A 75 -14.05 38.10 3.59
C LEU A 75 -14.11 36.96 2.58
N VAL A 76 -14.32 35.73 3.05
CA VAL A 76 -14.34 34.51 2.25
C VAL A 76 -15.49 33.62 2.66
N HIS A 77 -15.86 32.68 1.79
CA HIS A 77 -16.90 31.67 2.02
C HIS A 77 -16.26 30.25 1.94
N SER A 78 -16.98 29.27 2.49
CA SER A 78 -16.60 27.86 2.29
C SER A 78 -16.63 27.52 0.80
N GLY A 79 -15.56 26.88 0.30
CA GLY A 79 -15.35 26.59 -1.12
C GLY A 79 -14.48 27.61 -1.87
N ASP A 80 -14.21 28.78 -1.28
CA ASP A 80 -13.40 29.81 -1.93
C ASP A 80 -11.93 29.39 -2.01
N THR A 81 -11.32 29.62 -3.18
CA THR A 81 -9.86 29.45 -3.37
C THR A 81 -9.13 30.73 -2.94
N VAL A 82 -8.14 30.59 -2.10
CA VAL A 82 -7.36 31.68 -1.54
C VAL A 82 -5.87 31.52 -1.80
N LYS A 83 -5.15 32.64 -1.86
CA LYS A 83 -3.68 32.66 -2.02
C LYS A 83 -2.99 32.94 -0.70
N LYS A 84 -1.77 32.45 -0.55
CA LYS A 84 -0.90 32.76 0.59
C LYS A 84 -0.82 34.26 0.85
N GLY A 85 -1.05 34.65 2.11
CA GLY A 85 -1.07 36.06 2.53
C GLY A 85 -2.40 36.81 2.25
N GLN A 86 -3.35 36.18 1.57
CA GLN A 86 -4.69 36.77 1.36
C GLN A 86 -5.39 36.96 2.71
N LEU A 87 -6.05 38.11 2.88
CA LEU A 87 -6.81 38.44 4.06
C LEU A 87 -8.14 37.69 4.07
N LEU A 88 -8.42 36.98 5.16
CA LEU A 88 -9.58 36.09 5.30
C LEU A 88 -10.64 36.64 6.25
N ALA A 89 -10.20 37.18 7.40
CA ALA A 89 -11.07 37.75 8.40
C ALA A 89 -10.35 38.86 9.18
N LYS A 90 -11.14 39.74 9.82
CA LYS A 90 -10.65 40.84 10.66
C LYS A 90 -11.35 40.88 11.99
N LEU A 91 -10.59 41.16 13.03
CA LEU A 91 -11.14 41.62 14.31
C LEU A 91 -11.25 43.14 14.35
N ASP A 92 -12.00 43.65 15.33
CA ASP A 92 -12.00 45.06 15.63
C ASP A 92 -10.61 45.52 16.11
N PRO A 93 -9.94 46.41 15.36
CA PRO A 93 -8.58 46.80 15.70
C PRO A 93 -8.52 48.01 16.65
N ARG A 94 -9.65 48.60 17.08
CA ARG A 94 -9.67 49.89 17.80
C ARG A 94 -8.81 49.89 19.06
N ASP A 95 -9.01 48.92 19.94
CA ASP A 95 -8.27 48.81 21.19
C ASP A 95 -6.80 48.57 20.98
N TYR A 96 -6.45 47.72 19.99
CA TYR A 96 -5.07 47.44 19.62
C TYR A 96 -4.37 48.64 18.98
N LYS A 97 -5.08 49.48 18.20
CA LYS A 97 -4.56 50.74 17.66
C LYS A 97 -4.24 51.72 18.79
N LEU A 98 -5.17 51.90 19.76
CA LEU A 98 -4.93 52.72 20.92
C LEU A 98 -3.70 52.24 21.72
N GLY A 99 -3.52 50.90 21.85
CA GLY A 99 -2.34 50.32 22.47
C GLY A 99 -1.03 50.68 21.75
N VAL A 100 -1.06 50.68 20.39
CA VAL A 100 0.10 51.13 19.61
C VAL A 100 0.38 52.62 19.81
N ASP A 101 -0.66 53.45 19.81
CA ASP A 101 -0.50 54.91 19.99
C ASP A 101 0.07 55.27 21.37
N ASP A 102 -0.40 54.61 22.44
CA ASP A 102 0.16 54.73 23.79
C ASP A 102 1.63 54.30 23.85
N ALA A 103 1.97 53.10 23.35
CA ALA A 103 3.33 52.61 23.33
C ALA A 103 4.25 53.49 22.47
N GLN A 104 3.78 54.03 21.38
CA GLN A 104 4.50 54.98 20.52
C GLN A 104 4.78 56.29 21.26
N ALA A 105 3.83 56.83 21.99
CA ALA A 105 4.01 58.04 22.80
C ALA A 105 5.11 57.81 23.91
N LYS A 106 5.04 56.69 24.62
CA LYS A 106 6.03 56.30 25.62
C LYS A 106 7.43 56.14 25.03
N PHE A 107 7.54 55.49 23.84
CA PHE A 107 8.82 55.37 23.16
C PHE A 107 9.38 56.75 22.73
N ASN A 108 8.52 57.66 22.20
CA ASN A 108 8.97 58.98 21.78
C ASN A 108 9.54 59.79 22.95
N VAL A 109 8.94 59.69 24.15
CA VAL A 109 9.46 60.32 25.38
C VAL A 109 10.84 59.75 25.76
N ALA A 110 10.95 58.42 25.85
CA ALA A 110 12.20 57.75 26.22
C ALA A 110 13.31 58.02 25.18
N ASP A 111 12.98 57.96 23.88
CA ASP A 111 13.94 58.26 22.80
C ASP A 111 14.46 59.72 22.85
N SER A 112 13.52 60.66 23.12
CA SER A 112 13.89 62.06 23.27
C SER A 112 14.81 62.30 24.50
N GLN A 113 14.53 61.63 25.64
CA GLN A 113 15.40 61.68 26.84
C GLN A 113 16.78 61.09 26.54
N TYR A 114 16.84 59.90 25.95
CA TYR A 114 18.09 59.24 25.53
C TYR A 114 18.91 60.15 24.63
N ARG A 115 18.31 60.72 23.56
CA ARG A 115 19.04 61.60 22.61
C ARG A 115 19.59 62.87 23.29
N ARG A 116 18.87 63.47 24.24
CA ARG A 116 19.39 64.60 25.01
C ARG A 116 20.54 64.20 25.91
N SER A 117 20.39 63.08 26.64
CA SER A 117 21.40 62.55 27.54
C SER A 117 22.69 62.12 26.83
N ALA A 118 22.58 61.57 25.59
CA ALA A 118 23.73 61.25 24.77
C ALA A 118 24.59 62.49 24.42
N LYS A 119 23.94 63.67 24.26
CA LYS A 119 24.69 64.92 24.07
C LYS A 119 25.38 65.38 25.35
N LEU A 120 24.71 65.26 26.53
CA LEU A 120 25.28 65.62 27.82
C LEU A 120 26.44 64.68 28.22
N LEU A 121 26.33 63.39 27.95
CA LEU A 121 27.39 62.42 28.20
C LEU A 121 28.65 62.75 27.36
N ARG A 122 28.49 63.04 26.07
CA ARG A 122 29.61 63.44 25.22
C ARG A 122 30.33 64.72 25.68
N ASN A 123 29.61 65.63 26.33
CA ASN A 123 30.14 66.84 26.88
C ASN A 123 30.67 66.67 28.32
N GLY A 124 30.65 65.50 28.91
CA GLY A 124 31.08 65.19 30.26
C GLY A 124 30.14 65.69 31.38
N TYR A 125 28.87 66.04 31.03
CA TYR A 125 27.90 66.57 32.00
C TYR A 125 26.93 65.51 32.55
N LEU A 126 27.09 64.26 32.18
CA LEU A 126 26.26 63.15 32.64
C LEU A 126 27.13 61.95 33.00
N PRO A 127 26.94 61.31 34.18
CA PRO A 127 27.60 60.04 34.51
C PRO A 127 27.17 58.90 33.58
N GLN A 128 28.08 57.98 33.23
CA GLN A 128 27.81 56.82 32.36
C GLN A 128 26.63 55.98 32.89
N SER A 129 26.56 55.74 34.20
CA SER A 129 25.49 54.94 34.82
C SER A 129 24.09 55.53 34.57
N GLN A 130 23.93 56.86 34.60
CA GLN A 130 22.65 57.50 34.31
C GLN A 130 22.30 57.43 32.82
N PHE A 131 23.30 57.47 31.95
CA PHE A 131 23.07 57.27 30.52
C PHE A 131 22.63 55.84 30.24
N ASP A 132 23.27 54.84 30.81
CA ASP A 132 22.94 53.42 30.65
C ASP A 132 21.51 53.12 31.12
N GLU A 133 21.03 53.77 32.20
CA GLU A 133 19.65 53.68 32.67
C GLU A 133 18.65 54.20 31.63
N LEU A 134 18.93 55.38 31.03
CA LEU A 134 18.07 55.96 29.99
C LEU A 134 18.10 55.16 28.69
N GLU A 135 19.21 54.54 28.35
CA GLU A 135 19.33 53.60 27.24
C GLU A 135 18.49 52.36 27.50
N ALA A 136 18.54 51.78 28.69
CA ALA A 136 17.70 50.66 29.08
C ALA A 136 16.21 51.01 29.00
N GLN A 137 15.77 52.18 29.53
CA GLN A 137 14.40 52.67 29.50
C GLN A 137 13.89 52.83 28.04
N ARG A 138 14.74 53.38 27.16
CA ARG A 138 14.44 53.52 25.73
C ARG A 138 14.24 52.13 25.07
N SER A 139 15.12 51.17 25.39
CA SER A 139 15.08 49.81 24.86
C SER A 139 13.80 49.09 25.29
N ILE A 140 13.39 49.24 26.55
CA ILE A 140 12.13 48.70 27.08
C ILE A 140 10.92 49.33 26.36
N ALA A 141 10.90 50.66 26.20
CA ALA A 141 9.81 51.35 25.52
C ALA A 141 9.72 50.96 24.05
N LYS A 142 10.87 50.74 23.38
CA LYS A 142 10.90 50.22 22.02
C LYS A 142 10.33 48.82 21.90
N ALA A 143 10.71 47.91 22.80
CA ALA A 143 10.21 46.55 22.82
C ALA A 143 8.69 46.51 23.05
N ASN A 144 8.17 47.34 23.94
CA ASN A 144 6.72 47.45 24.15
C ASN A 144 5.96 47.99 22.94
N LEU A 145 6.52 48.92 22.20
CA LEU A 145 5.95 49.41 20.95
C LEU A 145 5.89 48.32 19.88
N GLU A 146 6.99 47.56 19.73
CA GLU A 146 7.00 46.43 18.75
C GLU A 146 5.99 45.33 19.15
N LEU A 147 5.83 45.05 20.45
CA LEU A 147 4.81 44.14 20.96
C LEU A 147 3.40 44.62 20.62
N ALA A 148 3.08 45.91 20.87
CA ALA A 148 1.77 46.46 20.53
C ALA A 148 1.47 46.42 19.02
N LYS A 149 2.48 46.73 18.17
CA LYS A 149 2.36 46.59 16.70
C LYS A 149 2.13 45.13 16.27
N LEU A 150 2.81 44.18 16.91
CA LEU A 150 2.63 42.76 16.63
C LEU A 150 1.21 42.31 17.01
N GLN A 151 0.69 42.72 18.17
CA GLN A 151 -0.69 42.46 18.60
C GLN A 151 -1.72 43.06 17.61
N LEU A 152 -1.50 44.28 17.15
CA LEU A 152 -2.34 44.87 16.11
C LEU A 152 -2.31 44.07 14.81
N SER A 153 -1.15 43.54 14.42
CA SER A 153 -1.07 42.70 13.21
C SER A 153 -1.88 41.39 13.33
N PHE A 154 -2.09 40.87 14.55
CA PHE A 154 -2.89 39.70 14.81
C PHE A 154 -4.40 39.92 14.69
N THR A 155 -4.85 41.18 14.50
CA THR A 155 -6.26 41.47 14.16
C THR A 155 -6.60 41.07 12.73
N GLU A 156 -5.64 40.77 11.90
CA GLU A 156 -5.83 40.30 10.53
C GLU A 156 -5.48 38.83 10.41
N LEU A 157 -6.46 38.00 10.05
CA LEU A 157 -6.26 36.58 9.76
C LEU A 157 -5.95 36.41 8.26
N LYS A 158 -4.75 35.84 7.96
CA LYS A 158 -4.26 35.64 6.59
C LYS A 158 -4.03 34.16 6.30
N ALA A 159 -4.20 33.78 5.03
CA ALA A 159 -3.91 32.41 4.57
C ALA A 159 -2.42 32.10 4.67
N PRO A 160 -2.03 30.98 5.31
CA PRO A 160 -0.64 30.59 5.44
C PRO A 160 -0.03 29.99 4.16
N PHE A 161 -0.88 29.44 3.27
CA PHE A 161 -0.53 28.84 1.99
C PHE A 161 -1.70 28.99 0.98
N ASP A 162 -1.44 28.61 -0.28
CA ASP A 162 -2.48 28.58 -1.32
C ASP A 162 -3.42 27.41 -1.08
N GLY A 163 -4.72 27.64 -1.00
CA GLY A 163 -5.67 26.58 -0.64
C GLY A 163 -7.12 26.92 -0.89
N VAL A 164 -7.99 26.02 -0.42
CA VAL A 164 -9.45 26.19 -0.41
C VAL A 164 -9.95 26.24 1.03
N ILE A 165 -10.85 27.15 1.32
CA ILE A 165 -11.53 27.22 2.61
C ILE A 165 -12.57 26.11 2.69
N SER A 166 -12.47 25.21 3.66
CA SER A 166 -13.40 24.07 3.76
C SER A 166 -14.62 24.38 4.63
N ILE A 167 -14.41 25.00 5.78
CA ILE A 167 -15.49 25.33 6.72
C ILE A 167 -15.18 26.62 7.48
N ILE A 168 -16.22 27.40 7.76
CA ILE A 168 -16.17 28.62 8.57
C ILE A 168 -17.27 28.50 9.64
N PRO A 169 -16.94 28.04 10.87
CA PRO A 169 -17.92 27.82 11.93
C PRO A 169 -18.28 29.08 12.74
N VAL A 170 -17.86 30.27 12.31
CA VAL A 170 -18.08 31.55 13.02
C VAL A 170 -18.82 32.55 12.14
N GLU A 171 -19.48 33.50 12.78
CA GLU A 171 -20.23 34.55 12.11
C GLU A 171 -19.62 35.94 12.34
N GLN A 172 -20.00 36.90 11.49
CA GLN A 172 -19.64 38.29 11.68
C GLN A 172 -20.27 38.82 12.98
N PHE A 173 -19.54 39.68 13.70
CA PHE A 173 -19.90 40.27 15.01
C PHE A 173 -19.85 39.26 16.18
N GLU A 174 -19.34 38.04 15.97
CA GLU A 174 -19.10 37.10 17.05
C GLU A 174 -17.85 37.51 17.85
N ASN A 175 -17.93 37.38 19.20
CA ASN A 175 -16.79 37.53 20.08
C ASN A 175 -16.03 36.24 20.22
N ILE A 176 -14.77 36.24 19.79
CA ILE A 176 -13.93 35.05 19.79
C ILE A 176 -12.85 35.05 20.89
N LYS A 177 -12.44 33.86 21.32
CA LYS A 177 -11.36 33.65 22.26
C LYS A 177 -10.06 33.32 21.52
N VAL A 178 -8.93 33.50 22.19
CA VAL A 178 -7.64 33.09 21.68
C VAL A 178 -7.62 31.60 21.37
N GLY A 179 -7.23 31.23 20.15
CA GLY A 179 -7.14 29.82 19.70
C GLY A 179 -8.48 29.21 19.28
N GLN A 180 -9.59 29.95 19.33
CA GLN A 180 -10.88 29.48 18.80
C GLN A 180 -10.78 29.28 17.28
N GLN A 181 -11.27 28.14 16.80
CA GLN A 181 -11.32 27.82 15.36
C GLN A 181 -12.18 28.87 14.61
N ILE A 182 -11.61 29.48 13.59
CA ILE A 182 -12.29 30.44 12.73
C ILE A 182 -12.61 29.82 11.38
N MET A 183 -11.67 29.12 10.79
CA MET A 183 -11.87 28.43 9.52
C MET A 183 -10.80 27.34 9.29
N ASN A 184 -11.11 26.41 8.41
CA ASN A 184 -10.12 25.44 7.95
C ASN A 184 -9.73 25.75 6.52
N ILE A 185 -8.42 25.59 6.22
CA ILE A 185 -7.85 25.71 4.89
C ILE A 185 -7.18 24.40 4.51
N HIS A 186 -7.40 23.97 3.27
CA HIS A 186 -6.76 22.79 2.68
C HIS A 186 -5.90 23.19 1.48
N SER A 187 -4.74 22.54 1.34
CA SER A 187 -3.89 22.71 0.16
C SER A 187 -4.60 22.20 -1.11
N VAL A 188 -4.39 22.90 -2.23
CA VAL A 188 -4.84 22.50 -3.57
C VAL A 188 -3.73 21.87 -4.41
N ASN A 189 -2.50 21.79 -3.90
CA ASN A 189 -1.35 21.37 -4.69
C ASN A 189 -1.18 19.85 -4.70
N SER A 190 -1.51 19.20 -3.59
CA SER A 190 -1.30 17.76 -3.39
C SER A 190 -2.41 17.15 -2.54
N VAL A 191 -2.59 15.86 -2.76
CA VAL A 191 -3.54 15.02 -2.02
C VAL A 191 -2.76 13.89 -1.39
N ASP A 192 -3.03 13.62 -0.14
CA ASP A 192 -2.54 12.45 0.57
C ASP A 192 -3.62 11.36 0.54
N ILE A 193 -3.19 10.12 0.45
CA ILE A 193 -4.06 8.95 0.41
C ILE A 193 -3.65 8.06 1.57
N GLU A 194 -4.54 7.92 2.53
CA GLU A 194 -4.32 7.14 3.74
C GLU A 194 -4.87 5.73 3.57
N ILE A 195 -4.03 4.72 3.76
CA ILE A 195 -4.38 3.31 3.74
C ILE A 195 -3.99 2.64 5.05
N GLN A 196 -4.82 1.71 5.49
CA GLN A 196 -4.48 0.80 6.58
C GLN A 196 -3.88 -0.47 6.01
N ALA A 197 -2.58 -0.65 6.17
CA ALA A 197 -1.84 -1.79 5.65
C ALA A 197 -1.62 -2.84 6.73
N PRO A 198 -1.93 -4.14 6.48
CA PRO A 198 -1.64 -5.20 7.43
C PRO A 198 -0.13 -5.41 7.59
N ASP A 199 0.28 -5.91 8.76
CA ASP A 199 1.68 -6.15 9.14
C ASP A 199 2.46 -7.02 8.16
N MET A 200 1.77 -7.96 7.49
CA MET A 200 2.39 -8.86 6.52
C MET A 200 3.09 -8.15 5.34
N ILE A 201 2.73 -6.90 5.06
CA ILE A 201 3.37 -6.10 4.02
C ILE A 201 4.74 -5.62 4.50
N TYR A 202 4.86 -5.26 5.77
CA TYR A 202 6.10 -4.78 6.39
C TYR A 202 7.07 -5.89 6.75
N SER A 203 6.57 -7.04 7.20
CA SER A 203 7.42 -8.15 7.65
C SER A 203 8.31 -8.73 6.55
N LYS A 204 8.03 -8.43 5.28
CA LYS A 204 8.79 -8.92 4.11
C LYS A 204 9.63 -7.85 3.41
N GLN A 205 9.37 -6.58 3.68
CA GLN A 205 10.20 -5.50 3.17
C GLN A 205 11.41 -5.30 4.10
N SER A 206 12.61 -5.35 3.54
CA SER A 206 13.78 -4.84 4.21
C SER A 206 13.60 -3.33 4.39
N VAL A 207 13.55 -2.84 5.62
CA VAL A 207 13.33 -1.42 5.96
C VAL A 207 14.37 -0.50 5.27
N LEU A 208 15.47 -1.07 4.81
CA LEU A 208 16.58 -0.37 4.13
C LEU A 208 16.38 -0.18 2.62
N ASP A 209 15.43 -0.91 1.99
CA ASP A 209 15.18 -0.79 0.55
C ASP A 209 14.14 0.28 0.19
N VAL A 210 13.55 0.97 1.16
CA VAL A 210 12.57 2.05 0.94
C VAL A 210 13.19 3.23 0.18
N ASP A 211 14.49 3.40 0.24
CA ASP A 211 15.21 4.54 -0.37
C ASP A 211 15.58 4.33 -1.85
N ASN A 212 15.64 3.08 -2.33
CA ASN A 212 16.02 2.73 -3.71
C ASN A 212 14.89 2.10 -4.54
N GLY A 213 13.72 1.85 -3.95
CA GLY A 213 12.58 1.28 -4.64
C GLY A 213 11.86 2.28 -5.54
N ASP A 214 11.37 1.81 -6.68
CA ASP A 214 10.41 2.54 -7.52
C ASP A 214 9.19 2.93 -6.67
N ARG A 215 9.20 4.18 -6.16
CA ARG A 215 8.15 4.77 -5.32
C ARG A 215 6.76 4.81 -5.99
N SER A 216 6.64 4.27 -7.20
CA SER A 216 5.41 4.19 -8.01
C SER A 216 4.79 2.78 -8.03
N ALA A 217 5.04 1.95 -7.01
CA ALA A 217 4.49 0.59 -6.93
C ALA A 217 2.96 0.56 -6.75
N ALA A 218 2.34 1.69 -6.44
CA ALA A 218 0.91 1.80 -6.20
C ALA A 218 0.25 2.84 -7.10
N LYS A 219 -1.04 2.66 -7.34
CA LYS A 219 -1.92 3.59 -8.04
C LYS A 219 -3.19 3.77 -7.24
N VAL A 220 -3.65 5.00 -7.12
CA VAL A 220 -4.98 5.27 -6.60
C VAL A 220 -6.01 5.13 -7.71
N ILE A 221 -7.13 4.54 -7.38
CA ILE A 221 -8.31 4.42 -8.25
C ILE A 221 -9.35 5.40 -7.71
N LEU A 222 -9.64 6.42 -8.48
CA LEU A 222 -10.65 7.41 -8.14
C LEU A 222 -12.06 6.87 -8.38
N PRO A 223 -13.11 7.47 -7.79
CA PRO A 223 -14.49 7.01 -7.98
C PRO A 223 -14.97 7.00 -9.45
N ASN A 224 -14.35 7.80 -10.32
CA ASN A 224 -14.60 7.80 -11.77
C ASN A 224 -13.88 6.66 -12.51
N GLY A 225 -13.09 5.81 -11.82
CA GLY A 225 -12.31 4.72 -12.38
C GLY A 225 -10.93 5.13 -12.92
N GLU A 226 -10.56 6.39 -12.86
CA GLU A 226 -9.24 6.87 -13.27
C GLU A 226 -8.16 6.36 -12.31
N LYS A 227 -7.01 5.91 -12.87
CA LYS A 227 -5.88 5.39 -12.11
C LYS A 227 -4.71 6.35 -12.18
N LEU A 228 -4.36 6.92 -11.05
CA LEU A 228 -3.26 7.87 -10.93
C LEU A 228 -2.10 7.28 -10.11
N PRO A 229 -0.84 7.54 -10.50
CA PRO A 229 0.31 7.08 -9.75
C PRO A 229 0.42 7.85 -8.43
N VAL A 230 0.74 7.13 -7.35
CA VAL A 230 0.99 7.71 -6.02
C VAL A 230 2.39 7.35 -5.56
N LYS A 231 2.95 8.15 -4.64
CA LYS A 231 4.27 7.94 -4.05
C LYS A 231 4.12 7.76 -2.55
N LEU A 232 4.95 6.90 -1.96
CA LEU A 232 5.03 6.80 -0.51
C LEU A 232 5.52 8.13 0.07
N LYS A 233 4.76 8.70 0.99
CA LYS A 233 5.13 9.89 1.77
C LYS A 233 5.68 9.49 3.13
N GLU A 234 4.89 8.74 3.89
CA GLU A 234 5.26 8.29 5.23
C GLU A 234 4.47 7.05 5.64
N PHE A 235 4.87 6.41 6.71
CA PHE A 235 4.13 5.32 7.34
C PHE A 235 4.41 5.31 8.85
N THR A 236 3.44 4.81 9.63
CA THR A 236 3.62 4.64 11.07
C THR A 236 4.48 3.40 11.34
N THR A 237 5.31 3.45 12.39
CA THR A 237 6.11 2.32 12.86
C THR A 237 5.45 1.57 14.01
N GLU A 238 4.36 2.13 14.54
CA GLU A 238 3.52 1.52 15.56
C GLU A 238 2.16 1.20 14.95
N PRO A 239 1.62 0.00 15.18
CA PRO A 239 0.30 -0.36 14.68
C PRO A 239 -0.80 0.38 15.45
N ASP A 240 -1.90 0.64 14.80
CA ASP A 240 -3.11 1.09 15.44
C ASP A 240 -3.60 0.03 16.45
N PRO A 241 -3.86 0.38 17.72
CA PRO A 241 -4.19 -0.57 18.77
C PRO A 241 -5.51 -1.32 18.54
N GLU A 242 -6.45 -0.76 17.79
CA GLU A 242 -7.76 -1.35 17.56
C GLU A 242 -7.76 -2.30 16.36
N SER A 243 -7.10 -1.91 15.26
CA SER A 243 -7.10 -2.65 14.01
C SER A 243 -5.87 -3.56 13.83
N GLY A 244 -4.78 -3.31 14.56
CA GLY A 244 -3.49 -3.99 14.38
C GLY A 244 -2.82 -3.66 13.05
N SER A 245 -3.30 -2.64 12.34
CA SER A 245 -2.78 -2.21 11.04
C SER A 245 -1.86 -1.00 11.17
N PHE A 246 -1.00 -0.80 10.17
CA PHE A 246 -0.14 0.37 10.06
C PHE A 246 -0.76 1.39 9.12
N LEU A 247 -0.71 2.66 9.49
CA LEU A 247 -1.14 3.74 8.61
C LEU A 247 -0.02 4.06 7.61
N VAL A 248 -0.34 3.99 6.33
CA VAL A 248 0.55 4.36 5.23
C VAL A 248 -0.06 5.56 4.52
N THR A 249 0.70 6.63 4.42
CA THR A 249 0.32 7.83 3.69
C THR A 249 1.06 7.86 2.35
N LEU A 250 0.29 7.81 1.29
CA LEU A 250 0.77 8.02 -0.07
C LEU A 250 0.42 9.44 -0.49
N THR A 251 1.17 10.02 -1.41
CA THR A 251 0.92 11.38 -1.90
C THR A 251 0.93 11.45 -3.42
N MET A 252 0.14 12.35 -3.97
CA MET A 252 0.14 12.68 -5.39
C MET A 252 -0.18 14.17 -5.62
N PRO A 253 0.23 14.73 -6.77
CA PRO A 253 -0.26 16.06 -7.17
C PRO A 253 -1.78 16.06 -7.35
N MET A 254 -2.44 17.17 -7.01
CA MET A 254 -3.89 17.32 -7.28
C MET A 254 -4.15 17.19 -8.79
N PRO A 255 -5.07 16.32 -9.22
CA PRO A 255 -5.44 16.17 -10.62
C PRO A 255 -6.03 17.47 -11.17
N LYS A 256 -5.70 17.84 -12.40
CA LYS A 256 -6.21 19.08 -13.03
C LYS A 256 -7.70 19.02 -13.37
N ASN A 257 -8.22 17.81 -13.63
CA ASN A 257 -9.56 17.60 -14.16
C ASN A 257 -10.59 17.19 -13.10
N GLN A 258 -10.14 16.93 -11.88
CA GLN A 258 -11.02 16.47 -10.80
C GLN A 258 -10.49 17.01 -9.47
N PHE A 259 -11.37 17.63 -8.71
CA PHE A 259 -11.06 18.04 -7.35
C PHE A 259 -11.34 16.88 -6.39
N ILE A 260 -10.33 16.47 -5.62
CA ILE A 260 -10.45 15.41 -4.61
C ILE A 260 -10.67 16.08 -3.27
N LEU A 261 -11.81 15.77 -2.66
CA LEU A 261 -12.20 16.35 -1.38
C LEU A 261 -11.57 15.58 -0.21
N ASP A 262 -11.30 16.29 0.86
CA ASP A 262 -10.91 15.72 2.16
C ASP A 262 -11.99 14.74 2.65
N GLY A 263 -11.60 13.52 3.02
CA GLY A 263 -12.53 12.46 3.42
C GLY A 263 -13.13 11.63 2.28
N MET A 264 -12.76 11.86 1.02
CA MET A 264 -13.27 11.07 -0.10
C MET A 264 -12.72 9.65 -0.06
N SER A 265 -13.63 8.65 -0.17
CA SER A 265 -13.23 7.25 -0.28
C SER A 265 -12.66 6.95 -1.66
N VAL A 266 -11.51 6.30 -1.69
CA VAL A 266 -10.79 5.87 -2.89
C VAL A 266 -10.24 4.46 -2.68
N GLU A 267 -9.70 3.85 -3.73
CA GLU A 267 -9.01 2.56 -3.62
C GLU A 267 -7.55 2.71 -4.05
N VAL A 268 -6.66 1.95 -3.42
CA VAL A 268 -5.25 1.87 -3.83
C VAL A 268 -4.95 0.48 -4.35
N GLU A 269 -4.56 0.41 -5.61
CA GLU A 269 -4.07 -0.80 -6.27
C GLU A 269 -2.55 -0.84 -6.17
N ALA A 270 -2.02 -1.88 -5.53
CA ALA A 270 -0.59 -2.09 -5.39
C ALA A 270 -0.14 -3.37 -6.08
N ASP A 271 1.07 -3.36 -6.65
CA ASP A 271 1.68 -4.52 -7.28
C ASP A 271 2.32 -5.41 -6.21
N ALA A 272 1.74 -6.60 -6.00
CA ALA A 272 2.21 -7.57 -5.01
C ALA A 272 3.66 -8.03 -5.25
N GLN A 273 4.15 -7.98 -6.49
CA GLN A 273 5.53 -8.31 -6.85
C GLN A 273 6.50 -7.21 -6.40
N LYS A 274 6.16 -5.94 -6.70
CA LYS A 274 6.96 -4.79 -6.30
C LYS A 274 7.01 -4.64 -4.78
N LEU A 275 5.94 -5.03 -4.09
CA LEU A 275 5.89 -5.08 -2.63
C LEU A 275 6.58 -6.34 -2.05
N GLN A 276 7.19 -7.21 -2.87
CA GLN A 276 7.85 -8.45 -2.46
C GLN A 276 6.95 -9.43 -1.66
N VAL A 277 5.64 -9.18 -1.63
CA VAL A 277 4.66 -10.07 -0.97
C VAL A 277 4.34 -11.29 -1.83
N TYR A 278 4.71 -11.25 -3.10
CA TYR A 278 4.51 -12.30 -4.08
C TYR A 278 5.84 -12.62 -4.80
N LYS A 279 6.25 -13.89 -4.76
CA LYS A 279 7.41 -14.33 -5.53
C LYS A 279 6.97 -14.75 -6.92
N VAL A 280 7.53 -14.12 -7.95
CA VAL A 280 7.33 -14.51 -9.35
C VAL A 280 8.12 -15.77 -9.65
N GLY A 281 7.66 -16.57 -10.62
CA GLY A 281 8.35 -17.77 -11.08
C GLY A 281 8.00 -19.06 -10.32
N GLN A 282 6.98 -19.02 -9.45
CA GLN A 282 6.51 -20.25 -8.80
C GLN A 282 5.49 -20.95 -9.71
N GLN A 283 5.75 -22.23 -9.99
CA GLN A 283 4.87 -23.08 -10.81
C GLN A 283 3.58 -23.38 -10.04
N ILE A 284 2.46 -23.41 -10.75
CA ILE A 284 1.16 -23.87 -10.24
C ILE A 284 0.79 -25.16 -10.92
N VAL A 285 0.44 -26.15 -10.13
CA VAL A 285 -0.06 -27.46 -10.61
C VAL A 285 -1.46 -27.71 -10.07
N PRO A 286 -2.35 -28.35 -10.83
CA PRO A 286 -3.63 -28.79 -10.31
C PRO A 286 -3.49 -29.70 -9.10
N LEU A 287 -4.42 -29.61 -8.16
CA LEU A 287 -4.40 -30.43 -6.95
C LEU A 287 -4.40 -31.93 -7.29
N GLU A 288 -5.07 -32.33 -8.37
CA GLU A 288 -5.18 -33.71 -8.85
C GLU A 288 -3.84 -34.29 -9.35
N ALA A 289 -2.88 -33.44 -9.66
CA ALA A 289 -1.54 -33.89 -10.07
C ALA A 289 -0.68 -34.35 -8.90
N LEU A 290 -1.01 -33.93 -7.67
CA LEU A 290 -0.24 -34.20 -6.49
C LEU A 290 -0.67 -35.51 -5.82
N PHE A 291 0.30 -36.30 -5.40
CA PHE A 291 0.05 -37.51 -4.61
C PHE A 291 1.13 -37.69 -3.54
N ASN A 292 0.77 -38.49 -2.52
CA ASN A 292 1.71 -38.89 -1.49
C ASN A 292 2.29 -40.28 -1.81
N GLN A 293 3.47 -40.56 -1.33
CA GLN A 293 4.00 -41.91 -1.30
C GLN A 293 3.44 -42.64 -0.09
N ASP A 294 3.31 -43.97 -0.20
CA ASP A 294 2.86 -44.80 0.93
C ASP A 294 3.77 -44.57 2.15
N GLY A 295 3.15 -44.22 3.27
CA GLY A 295 3.85 -43.90 4.53
C GLY A 295 4.13 -42.42 4.75
N ASP A 296 3.90 -41.52 3.78
CA ASP A 296 4.05 -40.08 3.97
C ASP A 296 2.88 -39.50 4.77
N ALA A 297 3.17 -38.54 5.65
CA ALA A 297 2.13 -37.80 6.34
C ALA A 297 1.31 -36.96 5.34
N ILE A 298 -0.01 -36.96 5.50
CA ILE A 298 -0.93 -36.22 4.60
C ILE A 298 -0.59 -34.71 4.57
N GLU A 299 -0.14 -34.17 5.70
CA GLU A 299 0.19 -32.76 5.89
C GLU A 299 1.61 -32.39 5.47
N ALA A 300 2.43 -33.37 4.99
CA ALA A 300 3.79 -33.09 4.59
C ALA A 300 3.81 -32.08 3.44
N ALA A 301 4.70 -31.10 3.55
CA ALA A 301 4.95 -30.13 2.47
C ALA A 301 5.57 -30.76 1.22
N HIS A 302 6.06 -31.98 1.35
CA HIS A 302 6.62 -32.79 0.25
C HIS A 302 5.51 -33.60 -0.38
N LYS A 303 5.35 -33.46 -1.69
CA LYS A 303 4.40 -34.21 -2.52
C LYS A 303 5.14 -34.73 -3.74
N TYR A 304 4.48 -35.62 -4.48
CA TYR A 304 5.03 -36.13 -5.74
C TYR A 304 4.12 -35.79 -6.88
N VAL A 305 4.71 -35.68 -8.06
CA VAL A 305 4.02 -35.54 -9.34
C VAL A 305 4.60 -36.52 -10.34
N TRP A 306 3.84 -36.91 -11.35
CA TRP A 306 4.33 -37.64 -12.50
C TRP A 306 4.64 -36.65 -13.62
N VAL A 307 5.88 -36.57 -14.04
CA VAL A 307 6.35 -35.79 -15.17
C VAL A 307 6.40 -36.66 -16.40
N LEU A 308 5.79 -36.24 -17.50
CA LEU A 308 5.84 -36.94 -18.78
C LEU A 308 7.16 -36.63 -19.48
N THR A 309 7.88 -37.70 -19.85
CA THR A 309 9.10 -37.58 -20.66
C THR A 309 8.80 -37.50 -22.16
N PRO A 310 9.75 -37.08 -23.00
CA PRO A 310 9.58 -37.09 -24.46
C PRO A 310 9.27 -38.48 -25.05
N GLU A 311 9.71 -39.56 -24.39
CA GLU A 311 9.50 -40.95 -24.78
C GLU A 311 8.12 -41.50 -24.39
N SER A 312 7.22 -40.63 -23.91
CA SER A 312 5.89 -40.98 -23.40
C SER A 312 5.91 -41.93 -22.20
N THR A 313 6.94 -41.83 -21.37
CA THR A 313 7.03 -42.48 -20.07
C THR A 313 6.83 -41.47 -18.94
N VAL A 314 6.48 -41.93 -17.75
CA VAL A 314 6.28 -41.06 -16.58
C VAL A 314 7.38 -41.27 -15.56
N THR A 315 7.94 -40.18 -15.05
CA THR A 315 8.93 -40.16 -13.99
C THR A 315 8.39 -39.48 -12.75
N LYS A 316 8.54 -40.13 -11.60
CA LYS A 316 8.14 -39.60 -10.30
C LYS A 316 9.10 -38.50 -9.88
N ARG A 317 8.55 -37.31 -9.55
CA ARG A 317 9.36 -36.18 -9.09
C ARG A 317 8.82 -35.61 -7.79
N LEU A 318 9.73 -35.38 -6.84
CA LEU A 318 9.46 -34.71 -5.58
C LEU A 318 9.25 -33.23 -5.83
N VAL A 319 8.18 -32.68 -5.28
CA VAL A 319 7.86 -31.25 -5.31
C VAL A 319 7.61 -30.75 -3.88
N VAL A 320 7.96 -29.50 -3.63
CA VAL A 320 7.69 -28.85 -2.35
C VAL A 320 6.56 -27.87 -2.56
N THR A 321 5.45 -28.07 -1.84
CA THR A 321 4.26 -27.22 -1.92
C THR A 321 4.43 -25.97 -1.07
N ASP A 322 3.79 -24.86 -1.49
CA ASP A 322 3.75 -23.57 -0.75
C ASP A 322 2.35 -23.31 -0.22
N LYS A 323 1.41 -22.94 -1.11
CA LYS A 323 0.03 -22.59 -0.76
C LYS A 323 -0.94 -23.12 -1.80
N VAL A 324 -2.16 -23.41 -1.34
CA VAL A 324 -3.30 -23.65 -2.24
C VAL A 324 -3.81 -22.30 -2.72
N VAL A 325 -4.03 -22.18 -4.02
CA VAL A 325 -4.57 -21.00 -4.72
C VAL A 325 -5.77 -21.43 -5.57
N PRO A 326 -6.64 -20.54 -6.04
CA PRO A 326 -7.82 -20.92 -6.82
C PRO A 326 -7.50 -21.76 -8.07
N GLU A 327 -6.34 -21.54 -8.67
CA GLU A 327 -5.89 -22.22 -9.90
C GLU A 327 -5.20 -23.57 -9.64
N GLY A 328 -4.98 -23.96 -8.36
CA GLY A 328 -4.28 -25.18 -7.96
C GLY A 328 -3.38 -25.03 -6.74
N VAL A 329 -2.25 -25.74 -6.74
CA VAL A 329 -1.27 -25.67 -5.68
C VAL A 329 0.02 -25.05 -6.22
N ARG A 330 0.46 -23.99 -5.56
CA ARG A 330 1.71 -23.32 -5.85
C ARG A 330 2.88 -24.11 -5.26
N LEU A 331 3.94 -24.25 -6.03
CA LEU A 331 5.15 -24.98 -5.65
C LEU A 331 6.28 -24.03 -5.27
N LYS A 332 7.04 -24.37 -4.23
CA LYS A 332 8.31 -23.72 -3.90
C LYS A 332 9.43 -24.18 -4.84
N SER A 333 9.41 -25.46 -5.23
CA SER A 333 10.42 -26.07 -6.08
C SER A 333 9.98 -27.44 -6.58
N GLY A 334 10.70 -27.98 -7.58
CA GLY A 334 10.57 -29.36 -8.06
C GLY A 334 10.17 -29.49 -9.52
N LEU A 335 9.63 -28.46 -10.16
CA LEU A 335 9.27 -28.45 -11.58
C LEU A 335 9.85 -27.25 -12.30
N GLN A 336 9.95 -27.36 -13.61
CA GLN A 336 10.32 -26.27 -14.51
C GLN A 336 9.13 -25.87 -15.39
N GLU A 337 9.15 -24.65 -15.89
CA GLU A 337 8.14 -24.20 -16.85
C GLU A 337 8.21 -25.02 -18.13
N GLY A 338 7.04 -25.34 -18.67
CA GLY A 338 6.91 -26.13 -19.89
C GLY A 338 6.89 -27.65 -19.66
N GLU A 339 7.25 -28.15 -18.49
CA GLU A 339 7.12 -29.58 -18.19
C GLU A 339 5.63 -30.00 -18.18
N LYS A 340 5.37 -31.24 -18.57
CA LYS A 340 4.01 -31.80 -18.61
C LYS A 340 3.81 -32.72 -17.41
N VAL A 341 2.84 -32.39 -16.55
CA VAL A 341 2.46 -33.21 -15.40
C VAL A 341 1.18 -33.96 -15.66
N VAL A 342 1.09 -35.17 -15.16
CA VAL A 342 -0.11 -36.01 -15.25
C VAL A 342 -1.12 -35.53 -14.21
N ILE A 343 -2.39 -35.37 -14.66
CA ILE A 343 -3.50 -34.90 -13.81
C ILE A 343 -4.61 -35.94 -13.61
N THR A 344 -4.51 -37.11 -14.26
CA THR A 344 -5.49 -38.18 -14.07
C THR A 344 -4.82 -39.52 -13.90
N GLY A 345 -5.31 -40.34 -12.98
CA GLY A 345 -4.81 -41.71 -12.75
C GLY A 345 -3.48 -41.76 -12.01
N VAL A 346 -3.06 -40.70 -11.35
CA VAL A 346 -1.74 -40.54 -10.66
C VAL A 346 -1.41 -41.68 -9.71
N ASN A 347 -2.40 -42.23 -8.98
CA ASN A 347 -2.22 -43.30 -7.99
C ASN A 347 -2.04 -44.71 -8.61
N ARG A 348 -2.16 -44.84 -9.95
CA ARG A 348 -2.05 -46.13 -10.64
C ARG A 348 -0.79 -46.23 -11.48
N LEU A 349 0.01 -45.20 -11.55
CA LEU A 349 1.20 -45.14 -12.36
C LEU A 349 2.43 -45.69 -11.58
N ARG A 350 3.40 -46.22 -12.33
CA ARG A 350 4.67 -46.66 -11.80
C ARG A 350 5.82 -45.95 -12.51
N GLU A 351 6.97 -45.87 -11.85
CA GLU A 351 8.18 -45.30 -12.40
C GLU A 351 8.54 -45.92 -13.74
N GLY A 352 8.85 -45.12 -14.76
CA GLY A 352 9.21 -45.54 -16.11
C GLY A 352 8.06 -46.11 -16.94
N GLN A 353 6.81 -46.07 -16.44
CA GLN A 353 5.68 -46.68 -17.15
C GLN A 353 5.32 -45.86 -18.40
N LYS A 354 5.12 -46.56 -19.52
CA LYS A 354 4.69 -45.98 -20.79
C LYS A 354 3.20 -45.67 -20.72
N VAL A 355 2.80 -44.46 -21.13
CA VAL A 355 1.43 -43.94 -21.06
C VAL A 355 0.97 -43.42 -22.41
N VAL A 356 -0.34 -43.41 -22.61
CA VAL A 356 -1.00 -42.76 -23.76
C VAL A 356 -1.61 -41.48 -23.28
N VAL A 357 -1.20 -40.35 -23.87
CA VAL A 357 -1.76 -39.03 -23.53
C VAL A 357 -3.06 -38.81 -24.29
N LEU A 358 -4.16 -38.54 -23.57
CA LEU A 358 -5.38 -38.03 -24.16
C LEU A 358 -5.12 -36.65 -24.77
N ALA A 359 -5.26 -36.53 -26.08
CA ALA A 359 -5.25 -35.25 -26.75
C ALA A 359 -6.37 -34.37 -26.15
N LYS A 360 -6.10 -33.10 -25.83
CA LYS A 360 -7.15 -32.13 -25.47
C LYS A 360 -8.12 -32.05 -26.68
N GLU A 361 -9.39 -32.44 -26.48
CA GLU A 361 -10.44 -32.00 -27.38
C GLU A 361 -10.45 -30.47 -27.41
N GLY A 362 -10.49 -29.93 -28.63
CA GLY A 362 -10.27 -28.53 -28.92
C GLY A 362 -11.16 -27.57 -28.13
N GLN A 363 -10.58 -26.45 -27.78
CA GLN A 363 -11.32 -25.20 -27.56
C GLN A 363 -11.90 -24.77 -28.94
N GLN A 364 -13.21 -24.90 -29.08
CA GLN A 364 -13.99 -24.03 -29.96
C GLN A 364 -14.34 -22.76 -29.22
#